data_e50e93d55e4b96e32760732ffc3187c3
#
_entry.id   e50e93d55e4b96e32760732ffc3187c3
#
_cell.length_a   1.000
_cell.length_b   1.000
_cell.length_c   1.000
_cell.angle_alpha   90.00
_cell.angle_beta   90.00
_cell.angle_gamma   90.00
#
_symmetry.space_group_name_H-M   'P 1'
#
loop_
_entity.id
_entity.type
_entity.pdbx_description
1 polymer ?
#
loop_
_entity_poly.entity_id
_entity_poly.type
_entity_poly.pdbx_seq_one_letter_code
_entity_poly.pdbx_strand_id
1 'polypeptide(L)'
;MNPRKKPPCVAGLALALLIAAQWPATALAADTSPAAQLQHWSTQAGSPGNAQRGQTFFNTRHGAEWSCASCHGTPPTAQGKHANTGKSISPLAPAFNPKAFTDTAKVDKWFRRNCNDVLSRECSAGEKADVLAYLNSLK
;
A
#
# COMPACT_ATOMS: atom_id res chain seq x y z
N MET A 1 -24.67 36.79 79.64
CA MET A 1 -23.58 35.90 79.11
C MET A 1 -24.20 35.06 77.99
N ASN A 2 -23.86 35.34 76.75
CA ASN A 2 -24.51 34.76 75.58
C ASN A 2 -23.52 33.90 74.82
N PRO A 3 -23.71 32.57 74.71
CA PRO A 3 -22.77 31.72 74.01
C PRO A 3 -22.99 31.81 72.47
N ARG A 4 -21.94 32.19 71.78
CA ARG A 4 -21.91 32.28 70.31
C ARG A 4 -21.94 30.88 69.70
N LYS A 5 -22.97 30.59 68.92
CA LYS A 5 -23.07 29.39 68.08
C LYS A 5 -22.12 29.53 66.87
N LYS A 6 -21.26 28.56 66.70
CA LYS A 6 -20.39 28.42 65.51
C LYS A 6 -21.23 27.84 64.35
N PRO A 7 -21.07 28.32 63.10
CA PRO A 7 -21.71 27.70 61.94
C PRO A 7 -20.99 26.42 61.48
N PRO A 8 -21.66 25.45 60.85
CA PRO A 8 -21.07 24.23 60.37
C PRO A 8 -20.31 24.49 59.06
N CYS A 9 -19.09 23.95 58.98
CA CYS A 9 -18.30 23.87 57.74
C CYS A 9 -18.96 22.90 56.76
N VAL A 10 -19.49 23.42 55.66
CA VAL A 10 -19.94 22.58 54.52
C VAL A 10 -18.73 22.29 53.67
N ALA A 11 -18.23 21.06 53.75
CA ALA A 11 -17.19 20.56 52.86
C ALA A 11 -17.78 20.30 51.46
N GLY A 12 -17.55 21.24 50.55
CA GLY A 12 -17.89 21.07 49.12
C GLY A 12 -16.97 20.07 48.47
N LEU A 13 -17.50 18.89 48.10
CA LEU A 13 -16.82 17.92 47.24
C LEU A 13 -16.80 18.47 45.82
N ALA A 14 -15.66 19.00 45.38
CA ALA A 14 -15.45 19.36 43.96
C ALA A 14 -15.16 18.08 43.17
N LEU A 15 -16.17 17.61 42.43
CA LEU A 15 -16.03 16.50 41.49
C LEU A 15 -15.34 17.01 40.21
N ALA A 16 -14.03 16.81 40.09
CA ALA A 16 -13.27 17.13 38.88
C ALA A 16 -13.59 16.11 37.78
N LEU A 17 -14.43 16.50 36.83
CA LEU A 17 -14.63 15.73 35.59
C LEU A 17 -13.39 15.81 34.69
N LEU A 18 -12.59 14.76 34.68
CA LEU A 18 -11.53 14.57 33.70
C LEU A 18 -12.16 14.21 32.34
N ILE A 19 -12.35 15.21 31.49
CA ILE A 19 -12.71 15.00 30.07
C ILE A 19 -11.44 14.53 29.37
N ALA A 20 -11.31 13.20 29.16
CA ALA A 20 -10.27 12.65 28.29
C ALA A 20 -10.57 13.06 26.86
N ALA A 21 -9.80 14.00 26.31
CA ALA A 21 -9.85 14.36 24.90
C ALA A 21 -9.36 13.18 24.07
N GLN A 22 -10.28 12.41 23.49
CA GLN A 22 -9.97 11.37 22.51
C GLN A 22 -9.65 12.08 21.19
N TRP A 23 -8.38 12.14 20.84
CA TRP A 23 -7.96 12.57 19.50
C TRP A 23 -8.32 11.46 18.52
N PRO A 24 -9.10 11.74 17.46
CA PRO A 24 -9.34 10.74 16.43
C PRO A 24 -8.00 10.42 15.77
N ALA A 25 -7.60 9.16 15.85
CA ALA A 25 -6.50 8.66 15.03
C ALA A 25 -6.97 8.74 13.58
N THR A 26 -6.48 9.73 12.83
CA THR A 26 -6.68 9.79 11.37
C THR A 26 -5.94 8.61 10.77
N ALA A 27 -6.65 7.51 10.52
CA ALA A 27 -6.16 6.46 9.63
C ALA A 27 -5.90 7.14 8.28
N LEU A 28 -4.65 7.09 7.80
CA LEU A 28 -4.32 7.50 6.43
C LEU A 28 -5.15 6.61 5.51
N ALA A 29 -6.22 7.17 4.96
CA ALA A 29 -7.02 6.50 3.95
C ALA A 29 -6.14 6.23 2.74
N ALA A 30 -6.34 5.08 2.09
CA ALA A 30 -5.71 4.80 0.82
C ALA A 30 -6.10 5.90 -0.19
N ASP A 31 -5.12 6.47 -0.90
CA ASP A 31 -5.38 7.52 -1.90
C ASP A 31 -5.73 6.95 -3.28
N THR A 32 -5.59 5.63 -3.43
CA THR A 32 -5.88 4.88 -4.65
C THR A 32 -6.24 3.42 -4.33
N SER A 33 -6.51 2.64 -5.36
CA SER A 33 -6.78 1.20 -5.26
C SER A 33 -6.13 0.45 -6.42
N PRO A 34 -5.95 -0.88 -6.31
CA PRO A 34 -5.45 -1.69 -7.43
C PRO A 34 -6.26 -1.53 -8.72
N ALA A 35 -7.58 -1.41 -8.62
CA ALA A 35 -8.45 -1.18 -9.78
C ALA A 35 -8.27 0.22 -10.36
N ALA A 36 -8.18 1.25 -9.51
CA ALA A 36 -7.94 2.63 -9.95
C ALA A 36 -6.56 2.77 -10.62
N GLN A 37 -5.54 2.11 -10.11
CA GLN A 37 -4.21 2.10 -10.73
C GLN A 37 -4.21 1.41 -12.10
N LEU A 38 -4.90 0.28 -12.24
CA LEU A 38 -5.09 -0.39 -13.53
C LEU A 38 -5.80 0.53 -14.53
N GLN A 39 -6.87 1.19 -14.11
CA GLN A 39 -7.60 2.12 -14.97
C GLN A 39 -6.74 3.32 -15.38
N HIS A 40 -6.00 3.90 -14.43
CA HIS A 40 -5.08 5.02 -14.70
C HIS A 40 -4.08 4.66 -15.80
N TRP A 41 -3.35 3.56 -15.65
CA TRP A 41 -2.33 3.17 -16.63
C TRP A 41 -2.92 2.68 -17.96
N SER A 42 -4.10 2.05 -17.95
CA SER A 42 -4.84 1.70 -19.17
C SER A 42 -5.25 2.95 -19.97
N THR A 43 -5.70 4.00 -19.27
CA THR A 43 -6.02 5.30 -19.90
C THR A 43 -4.78 5.95 -20.50
N GLN A 44 -3.66 5.96 -19.78
CA GLN A 44 -2.38 6.48 -20.27
C GLN A 44 -1.83 5.68 -21.47
N ALA A 45 -2.12 4.39 -21.54
CA ALA A 45 -1.72 3.51 -22.64
C ALA A 45 -2.64 3.61 -23.86
N GLY A 46 -3.82 4.21 -23.72
CA GLY A 46 -4.86 4.23 -24.75
C GLY A 46 -5.47 2.84 -25.02
N SER A 47 -5.24 1.86 -24.15
CA SER A 47 -5.76 0.49 -24.29
C SER A 47 -5.88 -0.22 -22.94
N PRO A 48 -6.84 -1.15 -22.79
CA PRO A 48 -6.96 -1.92 -21.56
C PRO A 48 -5.72 -2.78 -21.27
N GLY A 49 -5.34 -2.88 -19.99
CA GLY A 49 -4.35 -3.85 -19.54
C GLY A 49 -4.81 -5.29 -19.79
N ASN A 50 -3.89 -6.16 -20.16
CA ASN A 50 -4.15 -7.58 -20.44
C ASN A 50 -3.36 -8.47 -19.47
N ALA A 51 -4.09 -9.30 -18.70
CA ALA A 51 -3.48 -10.14 -17.65
C ALA A 51 -2.49 -11.17 -18.21
N GLN A 52 -2.75 -11.75 -19.38
CA GLN A 52 -1.86 -12.76 -19.98
C GLN A 52 -0.56 -12.10 -20.48
N ARG A 53 -0.64 -10.95 -21.14
CA ARG A 53 0.56 -10.19 -21.51
C ARG A 53 1.34 -9.78 -20.26
N GLY A 54 0.64 -9.32 -19.21
CA GLY A 54 1.23 -8.95 -17.94
C GLY A 54 1.94 -10.12 -17.26
N GLN A 55 1.35 -11.31 -17.26
CA GLN A 55 1.96 -12.52 -16.73
C GLN A 55 3.24 -12.87 -17.51
N THR A 56 3.19 -12.84 -18.84
CA THR A 56 4.35 -13.11 -19.69
C THR A 56 5.46 -12.09 -19.43
N PHE A 57 5.11 -10.80 -19.41
CA PHE A 57 6.04 -9.71 -19.14
C PHE A 57 6.69 -9.85 -17.77
N PHE A 58 5.90 -10.12 -16.72
CA PHE A 58 6.36 -10.27 -15.35
C PHE A 58 7.37 -11.41 -15.16
N ASN A 59 7.19 -12.50 -15.88
CA ASN A 59 8.02 -13.71 -15.77
C ASN A 59 9.25 -13.71 -16.69
N THR A 60 9.25 -12.88 -17.74
CA THR A 60 10.32 -12.87 -18.74
C THR A 60 11.49 -11.99 -18.29
N ARG A 61 12.71 -12.43 -18.57
CA ARG A 61 13.91 -11.59 -18.50
C ARG A 61 14.00 -10.74 -19.76
N HIS A 62 14.16 -9.45 -19.59
CA HIS A 62 14.14 -8.47 -20.69
C HIS A 62 15.54 -8.04 -21.13
N GLY A 63 16.47 -8.97 -21.21
CA GLY A 63 17.87 -8.69 -21.53
C GLY A 63 18.74 -8.35 -20.32
N ALA A 64 18.14 -8.25 -19.13
CA ALA A 64 18.83 -8.10 -17.86
C ALA A 64 18.95 -9.44 -17.11
N GLU A 65 19.64 -9.44 -15.97
CA GLU A 65 19.84 -10.63 -15.15
C GLU A 65 18.51 -11.15 -14.54
N TRP A 66 17.60 -10.25 -14.22
CA TRP A 66 16.36 -10.56 -13.48
C TRP A 66 15.10 -10.26 -14.28
N SER A 67 14.00 -10.92 -13.86
CA SER A 67 12.62 -10.57 -14.17
C SER A 67 11.95 -10.03 -12.91
N CYS A 68 10.72 -9.52 -13.01
CA CYS A 68 9.92 -9.17 -11.82
C CYS A 68 9.74 -10.38 -10.90
N ALA A 69 9.49 -11.54 -11.50
CA ALA A 69 9.31 -12.81 -10.80
C ALA A 69 10.55 -13.26 -10.02
N SER A 70 11.75 -12.85 -10.40
CA SER A 70 12.99 -13.21 -9.69
C SER A 70 12.99 -12.76 -8.23
N CYS A 71 12.32 -11.65 -7.93
CA CYS A 71 12.19 -11.13 -6.58
C CYS A 71 10.80 -11.40 -5.97
N HIS A 72 9.74 -11.33 -6.78
CA HIS A 72 8.36 -11.41 -6.31
C HIS A 72 7.75 -12.81 -6.33
N GLY A 73 8.43 -13.78 -6.96
CA GLY A 73 7.92 -15.15 -7.12
C GLY A 73 6.92 -15.31 -8.28
N THR A 74 6.53 -16.55 -8.55
CA THR A 74 5.59 -16.95 -9.61
C THR A 74 4.64 -18.03 -9.10
N PRO A 75 3.35 -17.73 -8.88
CA PRO A 75 2.74 -16.40 -8.88
C PRO A 75 3.19 -15.55 -7.67
N PRO A 76 3.11 -14.19 -7.72
CA PRO A 76 3.53 -13.30 -6.64
C PRO A 76 2.48 -13.18 -5.51
N THR A 77 1.99 -14.32 -5.04
CA THR A 77 0.94 -14.47 -4.00
C THR A 77 1.51 -14.76 -2.62
N ALA A 78 2.79 -15.08 -2.54
CA ALA A 78 3.51 -15.32 -1.31
C ALA A 78 4.62 -14.27 -1.09
N GLN A 79 5.28 -14.36 0.05
CA GLN A 79 6.42 -13.52 0.37
C GLN A 79 7.57 -13.77 -0.63
N GLY A 80 8.04 -12.70 -1.27
CA GLY A 80 9.19 -12.71 -2.12
C GLY A 80 10.49 -12.38 -1.38
N LYS A 81 11.59 -12.34 -2.13
CA LYS A 81 12.93 -12.05 -1.61
C LYS A 81 13.71 -11.23 -2.63
N HIS A 82 14.22 -10.08 -2.24
CA HIS A 82 15.03 -9.23 -3.11
C HIS A 82 16.30 -9.95 -3.54
N ALA A 83 16.51 -10.10 -4.85
CA ALA A 83 17.58 -10.91 -5.42
C ALA A 83 18.97 -10.55 -4.88
N ASN A 84 19.29 -9.25 -4.80
CA ASN A 84 20.61 -8.76 -4.36
C ASN A 84 20.78 -8.73 -2.85
N THR A 85 19.77 -8.24 -2.11
CA THR A 85 19.93 -7.92 -0.68
C THR A 85 19.38 -9.00 0.23
N GLY A 86 18.64 -9.97 -0.31
CA GLY A 86 17.95 -10.99 0.45
C GLY A 86 16.80 -10.48 1.33
N LYS A 87 16.47 -9.18 1.27
CA LYS A 87 15.37 -8.61 2.06
C LYS A 87 14.04 -9.18 1.63
N SER A 88 13.20 -9.44 2.62
CA SER A 88 11.84 -9.92 2.43
C SER A 88 10.97 -8.88 1.73
N ILE A 89 10.13 -9.34 0.80
CA ILE A 89 9.16 -8.52 0.06
C ILE A 89 7.78 -9.09 0.31
N SER A 90 6.82 -8.25 0.70
CA SER A 90 5.44 -8.68 0.88
C SER A 90 4.83 -9.20 -0.44
N PRO A 91 3.79 -10.06 -0.38
CA PRO A 91 3.07 -10.48 -1.57
C PRO A 91 2.67 -9.28 -2.42
N LEU A 92 2.79 -9.40 -3.75
CA LEU A 92 2.50 -8.29 -4.65
C LEU A 92 1.04 -8.32 -5.14
N ALA A 93 0.43 -9.51 -5.23
CA ALA A 93 -0.96 -9.65 -5.63
C ALA A 93 -1.92 -9.08 -4.56
N PRO A 94 -2.84 -8.16 -4.94
CA PRO A 94 -3.72 -7.46 -3.98
C PRO A 94 -4.61 -8.38 -3.13
N ALA A 95 -5.04 -9.51 -3.68
CA ALA A 95 -5.84 -10.50 -2.94
C ALA A 95 -5.08 -11.09 -1.72
N PHE A 96 -3.75 -11.07 -1.75
CA PHE A 96 -2.87 -11.59 -0.69
C PHE A 96 -2.18 -10.49 0.11
N ASN A 97 -2.30 -9.23 -0.33
CA ASN A 97 -1.77 -8.06 0.34
C ASN A 97 -2.70 -6.85 0.14
N PRO A 98 -3.65 -6.62 1.06
CA PRO A 98 -4.62 -5.51 0.92
C PRO A 98 -4.00 -4.11 0.86
N LYS A 99 -2.71 -3.97 1.19
CA LYS A 99 -1.98 -2.69 1.10
C LYS A 99 -1.27 -2.49 -0.24
N ALA A 100 -1.27 -3.51 -1.12
CA ALA A 100 -0.68 -3.38 -2.43
C ALA A 100 -1.46 -2.39 -3.29
N PHE A 101 -0.75 -1.47 -3.94
CA PHE A 101 -1.30 -0.48 -4.86
C PHE A 101 -2.35 0.48 -4.28
N THR A 102 -2.25 0.78 -2.97
CA THR A 102 -3.17 1.70 -2.26
C THR A 102 -2.56 3.09 -1.99
N ASP A 103 -1.37 3.37 -2.50
CA ASP A 103 -0.62 4.61 -2.32
C ASP A 103 0.04 4.96 -3.66
N THR A 104 -0.45 5.99 -4.32
CA THR A 104 -0.03 6.40 -5.67
C THR A 104 1.47 6.69 -5.73
N ALA A 105 2.00 7.44 -4.77
CA ALA A 105 3.42 7.78 -4.76
C ALA A 105 4.33 6.56 -4.61
N LYS A 106 3.89 5.55 -3.83
CA LYS A 106 4.60 4.28 -3.73
C LYS A 106 4.52 3.47 -5.02
N VAL A 107 3.36 3.41 -5.66
CA VAL A 107 3.18 2.72 -6.94
C VAL A 107 4.13 3.28 -7.98
N ASP A 108 4.15 4.61 -8.16
CA ASP A 108 5.02 5.28 -9.13
C ASP A 108 6.51 5.06 -8.81
N LYS A 109 6.88 5.20 -7.55
CA LYS A 109 8.26 4.97 -7.09
C LYS A 109 8.71 3.56 -7.40
N TRP A 110 7.89 2.54 -7.08
CA TRP A 110 8.29 1.15 -7.24
C TRP A 110 8.26 0.70 -8.69
N PHE A 111 7.30 1.14 -9.50
CA PHE A 111 7.37 0.89 -10.94
C PHE A 111 8.66 1.45 -11.54
N ARG A 112 8.99 2.71 -11.27
CA ARG A 112 10.21 3.33 -11.79
C ARG A 112 11.47 2.54 -11.39
N ARG A 113 11.61 2.17 -10.10
CA ARG A 113 12.78 1.42 -9.63
C ARG A 113 12.83 0.03 -10.23
N ASN A 114 11.77 -0.75 -10.10
CA ASN A 114 11.75 -2.14 -10.53
C ASN A 114 11.88 -2.26 -12.05
N CYS A 115 11.28 -1.36 -12.81
CA CYS A 115 11.46 -1.35 -14.28
C CYS A 115 12.90 -1.02 -14.65
N ASN A 116 13.55 -0.06 -13.98
CA ASN A 116 14.97 0.20 -14.20
C ASN A 116 15.84 -1.03 -13.87
N ASP A 117 15.55 -1.72 -12.78
CA ASP A 117 16.34 -2.90 -12.35
C ASP A 117 16.21 -4.07 -13.33
N VAL A 118 15.03 -4.26 -13.97
CA VAL A 118 14.79 -5.43 -14.85
C VAL A 118 14.82 -5.11 -16.35
N LEU A 119 14.70 -3.83 -16.75
CA LEU A 119 14.62 -3.40 -18.15
C LEU A 119 15.72 -2.41 -18.54
N SER A 120 16.44 -1.84 -17.55
CA SER A 120 17.34 -0.68 -17.72
C SER A 120 16.65 0.54 -18.33
N ARG A 121 15.33 0.64 -18.20
CA ARG A 121 14.46 1.77 -18.61
C ARG A 121 13.20 1.82 -17.76
N GLU A 122 12.43 2.87 -17.91
CA GLU A 122 11.08 2.89 -17.37
C GLU A 122 10.15 1.96 -18.15
N CYS A 123 9.15 1.40 -17.46
CA CYS A 123 8.06 0.69 -18.10
C CYS A 123 7.14 1.67 -18.81
N SER A 124 6.68 1.30 -20.00
CA SER A 124 5.60 2.03 -20.68
C SER A 124 4.29 1.95 -19.90
N ALA A 125 3.34 2.83 -20.20
CA ALA A 125 2.01 2.79 -19.60
C ALA A 125 1.30 1.45 -19.86
N GLY A 126 1.45 0.89 -21.06
CA GLY A 126 0.88 -0.41 -21.43
C GLY A 126 1.48 -1.57 -20.60
N GLU A 127 2.80 -1.59 -20.42
CA GLU A 127 3.46 -2.60 -19.58
C GLU A 127 3.00 -2.52 -18.13
N LYS A 128 2.85 -1.32 -17.58
CA LYS A 128 2.31 -1.11 -16.23
C LYS A 128 0.85 -1.57 -16.12
N ALA A 129 0.02 -1.24 -17.11
CA ALA A 129 -1.37 -1.69 -17.18
C ALA A 129 -1.49 -3.22 -17.26
N ASP A 130 -0.68 -3.86 -18.10
CA ASP A 130 -0.66 -5.31 -18.26
C ASP A 130 -0.23 -6.01 -16.96
N VAL A 131 0.82 -5.54 -16.30
CA VAL A 131 1.27 -6.07 -15.00
C VAL A 131 0.19 -5.93 -13.95
N LEU A 132 -0.47 -4.77 -13.86
CA LEU A 132 -1.56 -4.55 -12.91
C LEU A 132 -2.78 -5.43 -13.21
N ALA A 133 -3.11 -5.64 -14.50
CA ALA A 133 -4.17 -6.57 -14.89
C ALA A 133 -3.85 -8.01 -14.45
N TYR A 134 -2.62 -8.46 -14.62
CA TYR A 134 -2.16 -9.75 -14.12
C TYR A 134 -2.27 -9.87 -12.62
N LEU A 135 -1.70 -8.91 -11.87
CA LEU A 135 -1.69 -8.95 -10.41
C LEU A 135 -3.11 -8.90 -9.81
N ASN A 136 -4.01 -8.12 -10.40
CA ASN A 136 -5.41 -8.03 -9.98
C ASN A 136 -6.23 -9.30 -10.32
N SER A 137 -5.78 -10.12 -11.26
CA SER A 137 -6.43 -11.37 -11.63
C SER A 137 -6.15 -12.54 -10.69
N LEU A 138 -5.08 -12.43 -9.89
CA LEU A 138 -4.69 -13.46 -8.93
C LEU A 138 -5.65 -13.48 -7.72
N LYS A 139 -6.15 -14.67 -7.38
CA LYS A 139 -7.13 -14.91 -6.31
C LYS A 139 -6.60 -15.96 -5.34
#